data_7d6dcac15b2b3926dd84d1fb241e084e
#
_entry.id   7d6dcac15b2b3926dd84d1fb241e084e
#
_cell.length_a   1.000
_cell.length_b   1.000
_cell.length_c   1.000
_cell.angle_alpha   90.00
_cell.angle_beta   90.00
_cell.angle_gamma   90.00
#
_symmetry.space_group_name_H-M   'P 1'
#
loop_
_entity.id
_entity.type
_entity.pdbx_description
1 polymer ?
#
loop_
_entity_poly.entity_id
_entity_poly.type
_entity_poly.pdbx_seq_one_letter_code
_entity_poly.pdbx_strand_id
1 'polypeptide(L)'
;MDEIKSKLFYEPKNGYDLIDAAEHVAVEDYCRGYMDFLNTSRTEREAVANAIAMAKENGFVEFRPGMELRPGTKVYYCNRGKALILAVIGKHSLSGGAVIAGAHVDAPRVDLKQNPMYETDELCYFRTHYYGGIKKYQWVTIPLELHGVAVLKDGTVVDICIGREPDEPRFVITDLLPHLAQEQVKKTMAEGITGEGLQLLIGSVPYAGEGKDRVKLAVLSTLNDMYGITEEDFLSAELAAVPAFDVCEIGFDRSLIGGY
;
A
#
# COMPACT_ATOMS: atom_id res chain seq x y z
N MET A 1 3.19 -5.85 -55.25
CA MET A 1 2.72 -4.83 -54.26
C MET A 1 2.90 -5.35 -52.81
N ASP A 2 2.58 -6.60 -52.55
CA ASP A 2 2.67 -7.18 -51.19
C ASP A 2 4.11 -7.33 -50.68
N GLU A 3 5.06 -7.67 -51.56
CA GLU A 3 6.48 -7.76 -51.23
C GLU A 3 7.11 -6.39 -50.87
N ILE A 4 6.61 -5.32 -51.45
CA ILE A 4 7.03 -3.95 -51.11
C ILE A 4 6.37 -3.48 -49.81
N LYS A 5 5.11 -3.85 -49.59
CA LYS A 5 4.40 -3.57 -48.34
C LYS A 5 5.06 -4.26 -47.15
N SER A 6 5.42 -5.54 -47.26
CA SER A 6 6.08 -6.27 -46.19
C SER A 6 7.47 -5.74 -45.82
N LYS A 7 8.14 -5.05 -46.73
CA LYS A 7 9.43 -4.36 -46.50
C LYS A 7 9.29 -2.99 -45.86
N LEU A 8 8.20 -2.29 -46.16
CA LEU A 8 8.05 -0.88 -45.82
C LEU A 8 7.09 -0.67 -44.62
N PHE A 9 6.19 -1.58 -44.36
CA PHE A 9 5.21 -1.45 -43.30
C PHE A 9 5.65 -2.22 -42.06
N TYR A 10 5.51 -1.58 -40.93
CA TYR A 10 5.66 -2.26 -39.62
C TYR A 10 4.40 -3.08 -39.33
N GLU A 11 4.57 -4.38 -39.17
CA GLU A 11 3.50 -5.28 -38.75
C GLU A 11 3.73 -5.63 -37.27
N PRO A 12 2.91 -5.07 -36.36
CA PRO A 12 3.01 -5.41 -34.95
C PRO A 12 2.69 -6.89 -34.74
N LYS A 13 3.51 -7.57 -33.93
CA LYS A 13 3.28 -8.95 -33.52
C LYS A 13 2.86 -8.99 -32.07
N ASN A 14 2.00 -9.96 -31.71
CA ASN A 14 1.71 -10.24 -30.32
C ASN A 14 2.97 -10.79 -29.65
N GLY A 15 3.30 -10.33 -28.43
CA GLY A 15 4.44 -10.82 -27.67
C GLY A 15 4.40 -12.32 -27.43
N TYR A 16 3.23 -12.88 -27.21
CA TYR A 16 3.04 -14.31 -27.01
C TYR A 16 3.36 -15.17 -28.26
N ASP A 17 3.30 -14.58 -29.45
CA ASP A 17 3.70 -15.25 -30.70
C ASP A 17 5.23 -15.29 -30.89
N LEU A 18 5.97 -14.54 -30.04
CA LEU A 18 7.43 -14.38 -30.17
C LEU A 18 8.21 -15.13 -29.10
N ILE A 19 7.56 -15.61 -28.05
CA ILE A 19 8.18 -16.32 -26.93
C ILE A 19 8.00 -17.83 -27.07
N ASP A 20 8.97 -18.56 -26.57
CA ASP A 20 8.88 -20.03 -26.49
C ASP A 20 8.26 -20.53 -25.17
N ALA A 21 8.12 -21.83 -25.02
CA ALA A 21 7.52 -22.43 -23.83
C ALA A 21 8.33 -22.17 -22.55
N ALA A 22 9.65 -22.02 -22.64
CA ALA A 22 10.51 -21.75 -21.49
C ALA A 22 10.37 -20.29 -21.04
N GLU A 23 10.29 -19.37 -21.99
CA GLU A 23 10.00 -17.95 -21.70
C GLU A 23 8.61 -17.77 -21.11
N HIS A 24 7.62 -18.55 -21.58
CA HIS A 24 6.27 -18.54 -21.00
C HIS A 24 6.31 -18.90 -19.50
N VAL A 25 7.02 -19.96 -19.12
CA VAL A 25 7.20 -20.35 -17.71
C VAL A 25 7.90 -19.23 -16.92
N ALA A 26 8.93 -18.60 -17.50
CA ALA A 26 9.65 -17.49 -16.86
C ALA A 26 8.76 -16.27 -16.63
N VAL A 27 7.86 -15.94 -17.56
CA VAL A 27 6.85 -14.87 -17.39
C VAL A 27 5.93 -15.19 -16.23
N GLU A 28 5.40 -16.41 -16.14
CA GLU A 28 4.52 -16.82 -15.06
C GLU A 28 5.22 -16.79 -13.68
N ASP A 29 6.47 -17.26 -13.61
CA ASP A 29 7.25 -17.22 -12.37
C ASP A 29 7.54 -15.79 -11.93
N TYR A 30 7.89 -14.90 -12.87
CA TYR A 30 8.06 -13.47 -12.59
C TYR A 30 6.77 -12.82 -12.08
N CYS A 31 5.64 -13.08 -12.73
CA CYS A 31 4.34 -12.54 -12.35
C CYS A 31 3.90 -13.00 -10.96
N ARG A 32 4.13 -14.26 -10.61
CA ARG A 32 3.87 -14.75 -9.23
C ARG A 32 4.69 -13.99 -8.20
N GLY A 33 5.99 -13.88 -8.40
CA GLY A 33 6.86 -13.11 -7.50
C GLY A 33 6.47 -11.62 -7.40
N TYR A 34 5.97 -11.05 -8.49
CA TYR A 34 5.48 -9.67 -8.49
C TYR A 34 4.17 -9.52 -7.72
N MET A 35 3.22 -10.44 -7.86
CA MET A 35 1.99 -10.45 -7.06
C MET A 35 2.29 -10.62 -5.56
N ASP A 36 3.21 -11.52 -5.21
CA ASP A 36 3.65 -11.71 -3.82
C ASP A 36 4.26 -10.44 -3.24
N PHE A 37 5.11 -9.75 -4.03
CA PHE A 37 5.66 -8.45 -3.63
C PHE A 37 4.57 -7.40 -3.39
N LEU A 38 3.59 -7.27 -4.29
CA LEU A 38 2.48 -6.33 -4.14
C LEU A 38 1.62 -6.66 -2.92
N ASN A 39 1.30 -7.93 -2.70
CA ASN A 39 0.50 -8.38 -1.57
C ASN A 39 1.14 -8.12 -0.21
N THR A 40 2.46 -8.08 -0.15
CA THR A 40 3.24 -7.83 1.07
C THR A 40 3.75 -6.39 1.19
N SER A 41 3.48 -5.53 0.22
CA SER A 41 4.03 -4.17 0.11
C SER A 41 2.90 -3.13 -0.03
N ARG A 42 1.98 -3.10 0.93
CA ARG A 42 0.80 -2.23 0.94
C ARG A 42 1.11 -0.75 1.19
N THR A 43 2.25 -0.49 1.83
CA THR A 43 2.75 0.85 2.15
C THR A 43 4.18 1.02 1.67
N GLU A 44 4.64 2.28 1.58
CA GLU A 44 6.05 2.57 1.23
C GLU A 44 7.04 1.97 2.23
N ARG A 45 6.67 1.81 3.51
CA ARG A 45 7.52 1.18 4.52
C ARG A 45 7.70 -0.31 4.24
N GLU A 46 6.62 -0.99 3.95
CA GLU A 46 6.63 -2.42 3.61
C GLU A 46 7.34 -2.66 2.28
N ALA A 47 7.09 -1.84 1.26
CA ALA A 47 7.79 -1.92 -0.03
C ALA A 47 9.30 -1.77 0.13
N VAL A 48 9.76 -0.81 0.95
CA VAL A 48 11.19 -0.63 1.24
C VAL A 48 11.75 -1.80 2.04
N ALA A 49 11.03 -2.31 3.04
CA ALA A 49 11.48 -3.45 3.84
C ALA A 49 11.64 -4.71 2.97
N ASN A 50 10.64 -5.01 2.14
CA ASN A 50 10.68 -6.16 1.22
C ASN A 50 11.77 -6.01 0.16
N ALA A 51 11.94 -4.81 -0.41
CA ALA A 51 13.02 -4.54 -1.35
C ALA A 51 14.42 -4.71 -0.71
N ILE A 52 14.59 -4.34 0.56
CA ILE A 52 15.83 -4.59 1.32
C ILE A 52 16.03 -6.09 1.54
N ALA A 53 15.00 -6.85 1.87
CA ALA A 53 15.09 -8.31 2.00
C ALA A 53 15.55 -8.96 0.69
N MET A 54 14.90 -8.64 -0.42
CA MET A 54 15.28 -9.10 -1.75
C MET A 54 16.72 -8.67 -2.13
N ALA A 55 17.11 -7.44 -1.79
CA ALA A 55 18.47 -6.96 -2.04
C ALA A 55 19.53 -7.79 -1.28
N LYS A 56 19.28 -8.08 0.01
CA LYS A 56 20.16 -8.92 0.84
C LYS A 56 20.31 -10.32 0.27
N GLU A 57 19.23 -10.96 -0.16
CA GLU A 57 19.25 -12.26 -0.84
C GLU A 57 20.10 -12.24 -2.12
N ASN A 58 20.16 -11.10 -2.80
CA ASN A 58 20.96 -10.87 -4.00
C ASN A 58 22.36 -10.32 -3.72
N GLY A 59 22.85 -10.38 -2.47
CA GLY A 59 24.19 -10.04 -2.07
C GLY A 59 24.47 -8.54 -1.92
N PHE A 60 23.43 -7.71 -1.75
CA PHE A 60 23.58 -6.31 -1.36
C PHE A 60 23.87 -6.21 0.14
N VAL A 61 24.78 -5.31 0.50
CA VAL A 61 25.11 -4.96 1.88
C VAL A 61 24.77 -3.52 2.16
N GLU A 62 24.47 -3.20 3.41
CA GLU A 62 24.15 -1.81 3.78
C GLU A 62 25.37 -0.91 3.56
N PHE A 63 25.14 0.20 2.86
CA PHE A 63 26.17 1.21 2.65
C PHE A 63 26.47 1.96 3.96
N ARG A 64 27.76 2.06 4.28
CA ARG A 64 28.25 2.88 5.39
C ARG A 64 29.34 3.82 4.89
N PRO A 65 29.36 5.10 5.31
CA PRO A 65 30.43 6.02 4.96
C PRO A 65 31.80 5.45 5.34
N GLY A 66 32.75 5.52 4.41
CA GLY A 66 34.12 5.01 4.59
C GLY A 66 34.32 3.54 4.24
N MET A 67 33.28 2.79 3.85
CA MET A 67 33.48 1.43 3.35
C MET A 67 34.17 1.43 1.99
N GLU A 68 35.00 0.41 1.74
CA GLU A 68 35.67 0.24 0.46
C GLU A 68 34.64 -0.23 -0.60
N LEU A 69 34.57 0.48 -1.72
CA LEU A 69 33.72 0.16 -2.84
C LEU A 69 34.57 -0.24 -4.05
N ARG A 70 34.47 -1.49 -4.47
CA ARG A 70 35.13 -2.05 -5.65
C ARG A 70 34.13 -2.32 -6.76
N PRO A 71 34.59 -2.38 -8.03
CA PRO A 71 33.71 -2.81 -9.12
C PRO A 71 33.01 -4.14 -8.81
N GLY A 72 31.69 -4.17 -8.95
CA GLY A 72 30.85 -5.30 -8.62
C GLY A 72 30.29 -5.29 -7.17
N THR A 73 30.78 -4.42 -6.29
CA THR A 73 30.20 -4.27 -4.94
C THR A 73 28.73 -3.82 -5.06
N LYS A 74 27.85 -4.54 -4.37
CA LYS A 74 26.42 -4.26 -4.31
C LYS A 74 26.09 -3.64 -2.96
N VAL A 75 25.54 -2.43 -2.94
CA VAL A 75 25.19 -1.72 -1.71
C VAL A 75 23.77 -1.21 -1.76
N TYR A 76 23.13 -1.11 -0.59
CA TYR A 76 21.88 -0.40 -0.43
C TYR A 76 21.99 0.68 0.66
N TYR A 77 21.22 1.73 0.50
CA TYR A 77 21.03 2.76 1.52
C TYR A 77 19.54 3.02 1.73
N CYS A 78 19.08 2.83 2.96
CA CYS A 78 17.71 3.07 3.37
C CYS A 78 17.59 4.44 4.04
N ASN A 79 16.71 5.29 3.52
CA ASN A 79 16.41 6.57 4.14
C ASN A 79 15.11 6.50 4.93
N ARG A 80 15.23 6.44 6.26
CA ARG A 80 14.12 6.49 7.22
C ARG A 80 13.05 5.41 7.04
N GLY A 81 13.38 4.27 6.44
CA GLY A 81 12.42 3.20 6.16
C GLY A 81 11.41 3.50 5.04
N LYS A 82 11.57 4.60 4.28
CA LYS A 82 10.60 5.06 3.29
C LYS A 82 11.17 5.28 1.90
N ALA A 83 12.47 5.30 1.75
CA ALA A 83 13.14 5.40 0.47
C ALA A 83 14.38 4.53 0.46
N LEU A 84 14.70 3.97 -0.69
CA LEU A 84 15.78 3.02 -0.88
C LEU A 84 16.60 3.40 -2.11
N ILE A 85 17.92 3.33 -1.97
CA ILE A 85 18.86 3.37 -3.09
C ILE A 85 19.57 2.03 -3.12
N LEU A 86 19.60 1.39 -4.29
CA LEU A 86 20.41 0.22 -4.58
C LEU A 86 21.46 0.62 -5.60
N ALA A 87 22.71 0.21 -5.38
CA ALA A 87 23.79 0.51 -6.31
C ALA A 87 24.67 -0.70 -6.54
N VAL A 88 25.04 -0.93 -7.78
CA VAL A 88 26.10 -1.84 -8.17
C VAL A 88 27.26 -0.99 -8.69
N ILE A 89 28.41 -1.10 -8.04
CA ILE A 89 29.58 -0.27 -8.38
C ILE A 89 30.15 -0.70 -9.73
N GLY A 90 30.22 0.24 -10.66
CA GLY A 90 30.73 0.02 -12.00
C GLY A 90 32.26 -0.05 -12.05
N LYS A 91 32.79 -0.41 -13.23
CA LYS A 91 34.25 -0.47 -13.52
C LYS A 91 34.82 0.92 -13.78
N HIS A 92 34.02 1.88 -14.18
CA HIS A 92 34.44 3.24 -14.54
C HIS A 92 33.98 4.24 -13.48
N SER A 93 34.66 5.39 -13.42
CA SER A 93 34.28 6.49 -12.53
C SER A 93 32.88 7.01 -12.86
N LEU A 94 32.17 7.51 -11.84
CA LEU A 94 30.88 8.19 -12.00
C LEU A 94 30.94 9.42 -12.92
N SER A 95 32.14 10.02 -13.10
CA SER A 95 32.35 11.08 -14.11
C SER A 95 32.09 10.63 -15.55
N GLY A 96 32.16 9.32 -15.80
CA GLY A 96 31.79 8.69 -17.07
C GLY A 96 30.28 8.44 -17.24
N GLY A 97 29.49 8.73 -16.20
CA GLY A 97 28.06 8.51 -16.18
C GLY A 97 27.62 7.35 -15.32
N ALA A 98 26.31 7.22 -15.14
CA ALA A 98 25.64 6.12 -14.45
C ALA A 98 24.35 5.75 -15.18
N VAL A 99 23.91 4.50 -15.07
CA VAL A 99 22.58 4.06 -15.47
C VAL A 99 21.70 4.09 -14.23
N ILE A 100 20.61 4.84 -14.29
CA ILE A 100 19.68 5.03 -13.17
C ILE A 100 18.30 4.52 -13.58
N ALA A 101 17.75 3.60 -12.81
CA ALA A 101 16.35 3.22 -12.85
C ALA A 101 15.67 3.77 -11.60
N GLY A 102 14.62 4.57 -11.76
CA GLY A 102 13.90 5.20 -10.65
C GLY A 102 12.42 4.89 -10.71
N ALA A 103 11.84 4.60 -9.54
CA ALA A 103 10.41 4.43 -9.37
C ALA A 103 9.98 5.00 -8.02
N HIS A 104 8.73 5.43 -7.89
CA HIS A 104 8.15 5.71 -6.57
C HIS A 104 7.69 4.39 -5.90
N VAL A 105 7.66 4.37 -4.59
CA VAL A 105 7.27 3.21 -3.77
C VAL A 105 5.97 3.44 -2.99
N ASP A 106 5.47 4.67 -3.01
CA ASP A 106 4.20 5.04 -2.40
C ASP A 106 3.02 4.72 -3.33
N ALA A 107 1.88 4.39 -2.73
CA ALA A 107 0.61 4.18 -3.41
C ALA A 107 -0.46 5.12 -2.84
N PRO A 108 -1.52 5.44 -3.59
CA PRO A 108 -2.66 6.18 -3.06
C PRO A 108 -3.31 5.42 -1.91
N ARG A 109 -3.66 6.11 -0.82
CA ARG A 109 -4.21 5.52 0.40
C ARG A 109 -5.06 6.51 1.17
N VAL A 110 -5.62 6.06 2.28
CA VAL A 110 -6.38 6.89 3.21
C VAL A 110 -5.65 6.92 4.55
N ASP A 111 -4.94 8.01 4.82
CA ASP A 111 -4.17 8.19 6.05
C ASP A 111 -5.07 8.60 7.22
N LEU A 112 -4.80 8.12 8.43
CA LEU A 112 -5.45 8.61 9.63
C LEU A 112 -4.94 10.02 10.00
N LYS A 113 -5.86 10.89 10.44
CA LYS A 113 -5.50 12.20 11.00
C LYS A 113 -4.87 12.03 12.39
N GLN A 114 -4.16 13.04 12.88
CA GLN A 114 -3.42 12.99 14.16
C GLN A 114 -4.29 12.72 15.39
N ASN A 115 -5.54 13.16 15.43
CA ASN A 115 -6.52 12.81 16.47
C ASN A 115 -7.70 12.13 15.78
N PRO A 116 -7.55 10.86 15.37
CA PRO A 116 -8.48 10.28 14.43
C PRO A 116 -9.78 9.82 15.07
N MET A 117 -9.75 9.36 16.33
CA MET A 117 -10.88 8.69 16.96
C MET A 117 -11.98 9.66 17.39
N TYR A 118 -13.22 9.36 17.01
CA TYR A 118 -14.42 10.02 17.55
C TYR A 118 -15.60 9.06 17.57
N GLU A 119 -16.54 9.34 18.43
CA GLU A 119 -17.81 8.60 18.53
C GLU A 119 -18.97 9.54 18.21
N THR A 120 -19.91 9.06 17.44
CA THR A 120 -21.21 9.71 17.18
C THR A 120 -22.25 8.63 16.93
N ASP A 121 -23.48 8.85 17.44
CA ASP A 121 -24.60 7.92 17.27
C ASP A 121 -24.28 6.47 17.65
N GLU A 122 -23.49 6.30 18.73
CA GLU A 122 -23.01 5.01 19.22
C GLU A 122 -22.13 4.23 18.23
N LEU A 123 -21.52 4.92 17.28
CA LEU A 123 -20.55 4.39 16.33
C LEU A 123 -19.21 5.08 16.50
N CYS A 124 -18.13 4.32 16.45
CA CYS A 124 -16.78 4.85 16.50
C CYS A 124 -16.15 4.88 15.11
N TYR A 125 -15.48 6.00 14.82
CA TYR A 125 -14.84 6.24 13.53
C TYR A 125 -13.41 6.73 13.68
N PHE A 126 -12.60 6.49 12.62
CA PHE A 126 -11.37 7.23 12.39
C PHE A 126 -11.60 8.35 11.37
N ARG A 127 -11.17 9.58 11.73
CA ARG A 127 -11.01 10.68 10.77
C ARG A 127 -9.81 10.42 9.89
N THR A 128 -10.00 10.63 8.61
CA THR A 128 -8.97 10.32 7.62
C THR A 128 -8.66 11.50 6.71
N HIS A 129 -7.59 11.37 5.97
CA HIS A 129 -7.19 12.23 4.88
C HIS A 129 -6.67 11.35 3.75
N TYR A 130 -7.16 11.52 2.52
CA TYR A 130 -6.65 10.75 1.40
C TYR A 130 -5.30 11.27 0.91
N TYR A 131 -4.44 10.36 0.51
CA TYR A 131 -3.13 10.62 -0.07
C TYR A 131 -3.11 10.23 -1.55
N GLY A 132 -2.51 11.11 -2.38
CA GLY A 132 -2.39 10.88 -3.81
C GLY A 132 -3.67 11.15 -4.60
N GLY A 133 -3.66 10.80 -5.89
CA GLY A 133 -4.78 11.00 -6.80
C GLY A 133 -5.76 9.85 -6.75
N ILE A 134 -6.76 9.89 -5.87
CA ILE A 134 -7.79 8.87 -5.77
C ILE A 134 -9.11 9.29 -6.42
N LYS A 135 -9.84 8.31 -6.94
CA LYS A 135 -11.27 8.44 -7.24
C LYS A 135 -12.03 8.00 -6.00
N LYS A 136 -12.46 8.96 -5.18
CA LYS A 136 -13.04 8.72 -3.86
C LYS A 136 -14.18 7.70 -3.84
N TYR A 137 -14.99 7.64 -4.88
CA TYR A 137 -16.08 6.68 -5.01
C TYR A 137 -15.63 5.22 -5.11
N GLN A 138 -14.36 4.95 -5.41
CA GLN A 138 -13.81 3.59 -5.44
C GLN A 138 -13.40 3.08 -4.05
N TRP A 139 -13.37 3.95 -3.05
CA TRP A 139 -12.89 3.65 -1.70
C TRP A 139 -14.02 3.42 -0.69
N VAL A 140 -15.25 3.72 -1.05
CA VAL A 140 -16.43 3.46 -0.21
C VAL A 140 -16.92 2.03 -0.42
N THR A 141 -17.49 1.43 0.64
CA THR A 141 -18.10 0.08 0.65
C THR A 141 -17.16 -1.09 0.39
N ILE A 142 -15.87 -0.87 0.22
CA ILE A 142 -14.88 -1.95 0.12
C ILE A 142 -14.25 -2.24 1.49
N PRO A 143 -13.85 -3.49 1.77
CA PRO A 143 -13.10 -3.80 2.99
C PRO A 143 -11.72 -3.15 2.94
N LEU A 144 -11.32 -2.56 4.05
CA LEU A 144 -10.02 -1.92 4.25
C LEU A 144 -9.29 -2.56 5.41
N GLU A 145 -7.97 -2.66 5.29
CA GLU A 145 -7.02 -3.05 6.32
C GLU A 145 -6.20 -1.84 6.76
N LEU A 146 -5.65 -1.86 7.97
CA LEU A 146 -4.90 -0.76 8.55
C LEU A 146 -3.43 -1.15 8.71
N HIS A 147 -2.54 -0.35 8.13
CA HIS A 147 -1.09 -0.57 8.14
C HIS A 147 -0.34 0.66 8.61
N GLY A 148 0.82 0.46 9.22
CA GLY A 148 1.75 1.53 9.54
C GLY A 148 2.52 1.31 10.83
N VAL A 149 2.90 2.42 11.47
CA VAL A 149 3.70 2.39 12.69
C VAL A 149 3.18 3.41 13.70
N ALA A 150 3.34 3.13 14.98
CA ALA A 150 3.18 4.10 16.05
C ALA A 150 4.47 4.16 16.88
N VAL A 151 4.81 5.34 17.36
CA VAL A 151 5.90 5.52 18.33
C VAL A 151 5.26 5.80 19.69
N LEU A 152 5.37 4.86 20.61
CA LEU A 152 4.80 4.98 21.95
C LEU A 152 5.56 6.06 22.76
N LYS A 153 4.96 6.49 23.89
CA LYS A 153 5.56 7.51 24.78
C LYS A 153 6.96 7.18 25.28
N ASP A 154 7.29 5.92 25.42
CA ASP A 154 8.62 5.45 25.84
C ASP A 154 9.64 5.39 24.68
N GLY A 155 9.23 5.73 23.47
CA GLY A 155 10.04 5.68 22.26
C GLY A 155 10.03 4.33 21.53
N THR A 156 9.27 3.35 22.04
CA THR A 156 9.09 2.07 21.37
C THR A 156 8.35 2.26 20.05
N VAL A 157 8.89 1.72 18.96
CA VAL A 157 8.24 1.70 17.65
C VAL A 157 7.47 0.40 17.53
N VAL A 158 6.17 0.51 17.21
CA VAL A 158 5.27 -0.63 17.05
C VAL A 158 4.76 -0.65 15.62
N ASP A 159 4.99 -1.75 14.92
CA ASP A 159 4.40 -2.01 13.61
C ASP A 159 2.94 -2.45 13.78
N ILE A 160 2.05 -1.86 12.99
CA ILE A 160 0.62 -2.11 13.04
C ILE A 160 0.17 -2.67 11.70
N CYS A 161 -0.46 -3.83 11.76
CA CYS A 161 -1.13 -4.47 10.63
C CYS A 161 -2.41 -5.11 11.16
N ILE A 162 -3.57 -4.64 10.71
CA ILE A 162 -4.88 -5.15 11.15
C ILE A 162 -5.77 -5.35 9.93
N GLY A 163 -6.34 -6.52 9.77
CA GLY A 163 -7.26 -6.88 8.69
C GLY A 163 -6.61 -7.68 7.56
N ARG A 164 -5.32 -8.01 7.70
CA ARG A 164 -4.59 -8.82 6.74
C ARG A 164 -4.98 -10.30 6.82
N GLU A 165 -5.07 -10.82 8.03
CA GLU A 165 -5.42 -12.22 8.27
C GLU A 165 -6.94 -12.43 8.14
N PRO A 166 -7.41 -13.62 7.74
CA PRO A 166 -8.83 -13.90 7.50
C PRO A 166 -9.75 -13.70 8.72
N ASP A 167 -9.23 -13.88 9.92
CA ASP A 167 -9.94 -13.78 11.21
C ASP A 167 -9.79 -12.40 11.86
N GLU A 168 -9.02 -11.50 11.27
CA GLU A 168 -8.86 -10.14 11.76
C GLU A 168 -10.02 -9.22 11.33
N PRO A 169 -10.32 -8.18 12.13
CA PRO A 169 -11.35 -7.21 11.78
C PRO A 169 -10.92 -6.37 10.58
N ARG A 170 -11.87 -6.11 9.67
CA ARG A 170 -11.70 -5.18 8.56
C ARG A 170 -12.55 -3.95 8.77
N PHE A 171 -12.17 -2.87 8.11
CA PHE A 171 -12.80 -1.56 8.23
C PHE A 171 -13.52 -1.20 6.94
N VAL A 172 -14.42 -0.23 6.99
CA VAL A 172 -15.15 0.23 5.81
C VAL A 172 -15.43 1.73 5.89
N ILE A 173 -15.38 2.39 4.76
CA ILE A 173 -15.98 3.71 4.58
C ILE A 173 -17.39 3.47 4.09
N THR A 174 -18.38 3.90 4.89
CA THR A 174 -19.79 3.68 4.58
C THR A 174 -20.27 4.60 3.45
N ASP A 175 -21.29 4.16 2.71
CA ASP A 175 -21.99 4.98 1.72
C ASP A 175 -23.49 4.84 1.89
N LEU A 176 -24.22 5.75 1.28
CA LEU A 176 -25.69 5.79 1.34
C LEU A 176 -26.29 4.72 0.43
N LEU A 177 -27.33 4.06 0.92
CA LEU A 177 -28.19 3.22 0.08
C LEU A 177 -28.92 4.08 -0.97
N PRO A 178 -29.29 3.52 -2.14
CA PRO A 178 -29.94 4.26 -3.22
C PRO A 178 -31.16 5.08 -2.79
N HIS A 179 -31.94 4.58 -1.82
CA HIS A 179 -33.12 5.24 -1.30
C HIS A 179 -32.81 6.54 -0.54
N LEU A 180 -31.61 6.64 0.05
CA LEU A 180 -31.17 7.80 0.81
C LEU A 180 -30.20 8.69 -0.02
N ALA A 181 -29.71 8.20 -1.14
CA ALA A 181 -28.68 8.84 -1.96
C ALA A 181 -29.23 9.79 -3.04
N GLN A 182 -30.52 10.13 -3.04
CA GLN A 182 -31.17 10.90 -4.12
C GLN A 182 -30.47 12.22 -4.45
N GLU A 183 -29.95 12.92 -3.45
CA GLU A 183 -29.20 14.17 -3.67
C GLU A 183 -27.71 13.89 -4.01
N GLN A 184 -27.16 12.78 -3.52
CA GLN A 184 -25.79 12.37 -3.82
C GLN A 184 -25.64 11.98 -5.30
N VAL A 185 -26.57 11.22 -5.85
CA VAL A 185 -26.50 10.74 -7.24
C VAL A 185 -26.66 11.83 -8.30
N LYS A 186 -27.16 13.02 -7.91
CA LYS A 186 -27.23 14.19 -8.79
C LYS A 186 -25.91 14.94 -8.91
N LYS A 187 -24.96 14.68 -8.01
CA LYS A 187 -23.65 15.31 -8.00
C LYS A 187 -22.72 14.69 -9.04
N THR A 188 -21.66 15.40 -9.37
CA THR A 188 -20.60 14.81 -10.20
C THR A 188 -19.89 13.69 -9.42
N MET A 189 -19.22 12.78 -10.13
CA MET A 189 -18.44 11.70 -9.50
C MET A 189 -17.36 12.23 -8.55
N ALA A 190 -16.86 13.42 -8.79
CA ALA A 190 -15.85 14.06 -7.92
C ALA A 190 -16.45 14.62 -6.61
N GLU A 191 -17.74 14.96 -6.62
CA GLU A 191 -18.44 15.64 -5.52
C GLU A 191 -19.37 14.70 -4.74
N GLY A 192 -19.79 13.58 -5.35
CA GLY A 192 -20.69 12.60 -4.74
C GLY A 192 -20.14 12.03 -3.43
N ILE A 193 -18.83 11.73 -3.42
CA ILE A 193 -18.10 11.39 -2.21
C ILE A 193 -17.09 12.52 -1.92
N THR A 194 -17.19 13.12 -0.73
CA THR A 194 -16.29 14.20 -0.30
C THR A 194 -15.05 13.61 0.38
N GLY A 195 -13.94 14.38 0.42
CA GLY A 195 -12.75 13.95 1.15
C GLY A 195 -13.03 13.78 2.65
N GLU A 196 -13.81 14.69 3.23
CA GLU A 196 -14.21 14.60 4.65
C GLU A 196 -15.24 13.47 4.91
N GLY A 197 -15.87 12.92 3.87
CA GLY A 197 -16.74 11.75 3.97
C GLY A 197 -15.99 10.41 4.03
N LEU A 198 -14.70 10.40 3.79
CA LEU A 198 -13.87 9.17 3.84
C LEU A 198 -13.52 8.79 5.29
N GLN A 199 -14.53 8.58 6.14
CA GLN A 199 -14.35 8.20 7.55
C GLN A 199 -14.43 6.68 7.69
N LEU A 200 -13.47 6.06 8.39
CA LEU A 200 -13.51 4.62 8.63
C LEU A 200 -14.42 4.30 9.81
N LEU A 201 -15.40 3.46 9.59
CA LEU A 201 -16.16 2.83 10.67
C LEU A 201 -15.32 1.73 11.31
N ILE A 202 -15.12 1.83 12.63
CA ILE A 202 -14.19 0.98 13.38
C ILE A 202 -14.83 0.23 14.56
N GLY A 203 -16.04 0.58 14.96
CA GLY A 203 -16.70 -0.13 16.04
C GLY A 203 -18.11 0.39 16.35
N SER A 204 -18.91 -0.47 17.02
CA SER A 204 -20.29 -0.18 17.40
C SER A 204 -20.69 -0.83 18.73
N VAL A 205 -19.81 -1.61 19.36
CA VAL A 205 -20.10 -2.29 20.64
C VAL A 205 -19.55 -1.45 21.78
N PRO A 206 -20.39 -0.97 22.71
CA PRO A 206 -19.92 -0.12 23.80
C PRO A 206 -19.18 -0.93 24.89
N TYR A 207 -18.18 -0.33 25.50
CA TYR A 207 -17.57 -0.83 26.73
C TYR A 207 -18.61 -0.91 27.85
N ALA A 208 -18.48 -1.90 28.73
CA ALA A 208 -19.39 -2.10 29.83
C ALA A 208 -19.36 -0.92 30.82
N GLY A 209 -20.52 -0.49 31.32
CA GLY A 209 -20.64 0.64 32.26
C GLY A 209 -21.48 1.78 31.73
N GLU A 210 -21.49 2.90 32.44
CA GLU A 210 -22.22 4.14 32.07
C GLU A 210 -21.22 5.21 31.64
N GLY A 211 -21.69 6.20 30.86
CA GLY A 211 -20.88 7.32 30.42
C GLY A 211 -20.96 7.59 28.92
N LYS A 212 -20.14 8.54 28.47
CA LYS A 212 -19.98 8.91 27.04
C LYS A 212 -18.80 8.16 26.42
N ASP A 213 -18.78 8.14 25.09
CA ASP A 213 -17.65 7.62 24.31
C ASP A 213 -17.30 6.15 24.63
N ARG A 214 -18.30 5.34 24.93
CA ARG A 214 -18.12 3.95 25.36
C ARG A 214 -17.66 3.04 24.22
N VAL A 215 -18.10 3.30 23.00
CA VAL A 215 -17.64 2.53 21.83
C VAL A 215 -16.19 2.90 21.51
N LYS A 216 -15.87 4.19 21.58
CA LYS A 216 -14.49 4.66 21.44
C LYS A 216 -13.57 4.03 22.50
N LEU A 217 -14.03 3.96 23.73
CA LEU A 217 -13.29 3.31 24.83
C LEU A 217 -13.06 1.81 24.55
N ALA A 218 -14.06 1.11 24.04
CA ALA A 218 -13.92 -0.32 23.70
C ALA A 218 -12.89 -0.55 22.60
N VAL A 219 -12.94 0.26 21.52
CA VAL A 219 -11.95 0.17 20.44
C VAL A 219 -10.55 0.53 20.94
N LEU A 220 -10.41 1.58 21.75
CA LEU A 220 -9.12 1.98 22.30
C LEU A 220 -8.55 0.93 23.25
N SER A 221 -9.40 0.28 24.06
CA SER A 221 -8.99 -0.85 24.91
C SER A 221 -8.43 -2.00 24.06
N THR A 222 -9.11 -2.34 22.97
CA THR A 222 -8.63 -3.38 22.04
C THR A 222 -7.27 -3.03 21.43
N LEU A 223 -7.09 -1.79 20.97
CA LEU A 223 -5.80 -1.34 20.42
C LEU A 223 -4.69 -1.32 21.49
N ASN A 224 -5.04 -0.98 22.71
CA ASN A 224 -4.10 -1.03 23.83
C ASN A 224 -3.68 -2.46 24.16
N ASP A 225 -4.65 -3.41 24.20
CA ASP A 225 -4.36 -4.83 24.46
C ASP A 225 -3.49 -5.45 23.35
N MET A 226 -3.69 -5.05 22.08
CA MET A 226 -2.92 -5.57 20.94
C MET A 226 -1.53 -4.95 20.81
N TYR A 227 -1.41 -3.64 20.99
CA TYR A 227 -0.23 -2.87 20.61
C TYR A 227 0.31 -1.95 21.71
N GLY A 228 -0.33 -1.87 22.86
CA GLY A 228 0.04 -0.92 23.91
C GLY A 228 -0.31 0.55 23.62
N ILE A 229 -1.07 0.81 22.56
CA ILE A 229 -1.39 2.17 22.07
C ILE A 229 -2.39 2.84 23.02
N THR A 230 -2.13 4.09 23.35
CA THR A 230 -3.06 5.03 23.97
C THR A 230 -3.55 6.06 22.95
N GLU A 231 -4.56 6.85 23.29
CA GLU A 231 -5.06 7.90 22.38
C GLU A 231 -3.98 8.93 22.03
N GLU A 232 -3.06 9.20 22.92
CA GLU A 232 -1.97 10.15 22.71
C GLU A 232 -0.95 9.65 21.68
N ASP A 233 -0.74 8.34 21.57
CA ASP A 233 0.23 7.75 20.64
C ASP A 233 -0.17 7.91 19.18
N PHE A 234 -1.44 8.22 18.88
CA PHE A 234 -1.85 8.61 17.53
C PHE A 234 -1.19 9.89 17.02
N LEU A 235 -0.70 10.76 17.91
CA LEU A 235 0.02 11.99 17.51
C LEU A 235 1.36 11.68 16.82
N SER A 236 1.96 10.55 17.13
CA SER A 236 3.22 10.05 16.57
C SER A 236 3.05 8.85 15.66
N ALA A 237 1.80 8.43 15.41
CA ALA A 237 1.48 7.33 14.53
C ALA A 237 1.42 7.77 13.06
N GLU A 238 1.81 6.86 12.20
CA GLU A 238 1.66 6.95 10.76
C GLU A 238 0.90 5.71 10.32
N LEU A 239 -0.43 5.85 10.20
CA LEU A 239 -1.34 4.75 9.90
C LEU A 239 -2.13 5.07 8.64
N ALA A 240 -2.22 4.09 7.75
CA ALA A 240 -2.94 4.17 6.50
C ALA A 240 -3.95 3.02 6.38
N ALA A 241 -5.14 3.34 5.88
CA ALA A 241 -6.10 2.34 5.45
C ALA A 241 -5.93 2.07 3.95
N VAL A 242 -5.84 0.81 3.60
CA VAL A 242 -5.63 0.31 2.23
C VAL A 242 -6.64 -0.80 1.92
N PRO A 243 -6.94 -1.09 0.65
CA PRO A 243 -7.86 -2.17 0.28
C PRO A 243 -7.43 -3.54 0.81
N ALA A 244 -8.34 -4.24 1.48
CA ALA A 244 -8.10 -5.53 2.12
C ALA A 244 -8.41 -6.71 1.18
N PHE A 245 -7.86 -6.67 -0.03
CA PHE A 245 -7.95 -7.77 -1.00
C PHE A 245 -6.61 -7.94 -1.72
N ASP A 246 -6.32 -9.20 -2.04
CA ASP A 246 -5.07 -9.54 -2.71
C ASP A 246 -5.11 -9.18 -4.19
N VAL A 247 -3.93 -8.95 -4.73
CA VAL A 247 -3.68 -8.92 -6.15
C VAL A 247 -4.00 -10.30 -6.73
N CYS A 248 -4.73 -10.34 -7.82
CA CYS A 248 -5.17 -11.58 -8.45
C CYS A 248 -4.96 -11.55 -9.96
N GLU A 249 -4.95 -12.73 -10.54
CA GLU A 249 -4.93 -12.92 -11.97
C GLU A 249 -6.32 -12.62 -12.57
N ILE A 250 -6.34 -11.90 -13.69
CA ILE A 250 -7.55 -11.45 -14.38
C ILE A 250 -7.63 -12.07 -15.78
N GLY A 251 -8.84 -12.41 -16.19
CA GLY A 251 -9.15 -12.99 -17.50
C GLY A 251 -9.22 -14.52 -17.47
N PHE A 252 -9.79 -15.10 -18.50
CA PHE A 252 -9.88 -16.57 -18.63
C PHE A 252 -8.51 -17.23 -18.80
N ASP A 253 -7.60 -16.53 -19.45
CA ASP A 253 -6.21 -16.91 -19.69
C ASP A 253 -5.27 -16.51 -18.56
N ARG A 254 -5.77 -15.77 -17.55
CA ARG A 254 -5.02 -15.32 -16.36
C ARG A 254 -3.80 -14.46 -16.69
N SER A 255 -3.83 -13.80 -17.85
CA SER A 255 -2.68 -13.06 -18.39
C SER A 255 -2.54 -11.62 -17.88
N LEU A 256 -3.47 -11.16 -17.06
CA LEU A 256 -3.47 -9.82 -16.46
C LEU A 256 -3.39 -9.93 -14.94
N ILE A 257 -2.78 -8.92 -14.31
CA ILE A 257 -2.72 -8.76 -12.85
C ILE A 257 -3.60 -7.58 -12.47
N GLY A 258 -4.50 -7.78 -11.52
CA GLY A 258 -5.36 -6.74 -10.97
C GLY A 258 -5.35 -6.75 -9.45
N GLY A 259 -5.32 -5.56 -8.85
CA GLY A 259 -5.31 -5.38 -7.40
C GLY A 259 -4.85 -3.98 -7.00
N TYR A 260 -4.44 -3.87 -5.76
CA TYR A 260 -3.95 -2.63 -5.16
C TYR A 260 -2.44 -2.75 -4.91
#